data_e920e15bc856b1a622d7f43d9cc9f0c4
#
_entry.id   e920e15bc856b1a622d7f43d9cc9f0c4
#
_cell.length_a   1.000
_cell.length_b   1.000
_cell.length_c   1.000
_cell.angle_alpha   90.00
_cell.angle_beta   90.00
_cell.angle_gamma   90.00
#
_symmetry.space_group_name_H-M   'P 1'
#
loop_
_entity.id
_entity.type
_entity.pdbx_description
1 polymer ?
#
loop_
_entity_poly.entity_id
_entity_poly.type
_entity_poly.pdbx_seq_one_letter_code
_entity_poly.pdbx_strand_id
1 'polypeptide(L)' 'MNKVIDKDNSGMVRYTDLNLGDMFQYGKMGDYCMKTSKGRLNLMTGIVDDMDNCILVMPKKALLITKE' A
#
# COMPACT_ATOMS: atom_id res chain seq x y z
N MET A 1 -5.92 -11.20 11.75
CA MET A 1 -5.85 -10.32 10.57
C MET A 1 -5.92 -8.86 11.02
N ASN A 2 -5.16 -7.99 10.39
CA ASN A 2 -5.21 -6.56 10.68
C ASN A 2 -6.37 -5.90 9.93
N LYS A 3 -7.00 -4.95 10.56
CA LYS A 3 -8.00 -4.09 9.92
C LYS A 3 -7.35 -2.78 9.52
N VAL A 4 -7.60 -2.33 8.29
CA VAL A 4 -7.09 -1.06 7.78
C VAL A 4 -8.27 -0.09 7.59
N ILE A 5 -8.14 1.08 8.18
CA ILE A 5 -9.11 2.16 8.01
C ILE A 5 -8.52 3.15 7.01
N ASP A 6 -9.20 3.28 5.87
CA ASP A 6 -8.79 4.16 4.76
C ASP A 6 -9.58 5.45 4.82
N LYS A 7 -8.89 6.57 5.00
CA LYS A 7 -9.49 7.91 5.02
C LYS A 7 -8.94 8.79 3.89
N ASP A 8 -8.18 8.20 2.97
CA ASP A 8 -7.49 8.93 1.92
C ASP A 8 -8.14 8.67 0.56
N ASN A 9 -8.42 9.72 -0.20
CA ASN A 9 -9.00 9.66 -1.54
C ASN A 9 -8.06 10.21 -2.60
N SER A 10 -6.76 10.07 -2.41
CA SER A 10 -5.76 10.51 -3.38
C SER A 10 -5.92 9.80 -4.73
N GLY A 11 -5.52 10.47 -5.82
CA GLY A 11 -5.46 9.85 -7.14
C GLY A 11 -4.38 8.80 -7.25
N MET A 12 -4.33 8.09 -8.39
CA MET A 12 -3.35 7.04 -8.61
C MET A 12 -1.99 7.61 -9.05
N VAL A 13 -0.91 6.98 -8.59
CA VAL A 13 0.47 7.26 -9.01
C VAL A 13 1.16 5.96 -9.36
N ARG A 14 2.31 6.04 -10.03
CA ARG A 14 3.12 4.84 -10.27
C ARG A 14 3.81 4.42 -8.99
N TYR A 15 3.95 3.10 -8.80
CA TYR A 15 4.65 2.55 -7.63
C TYR A 15 6.06 3.13 -7.48
N THR A 16 6.77 3.33 -8.60
CA THR A 16 8.12 3.89 -8.62
C THR A 16 8.19 5.32 -8.07
N ASP A 17 7.08 6.06 -8.06
CA ASP A 17 7.01 7.44 -7.55
C ASP A 17 6.87 7.49 -6.03
N LEU A 18 6.63 6.34 -5.38
CA LEU A 18 6.53 6.27 -3.93
C LEU A 18 7.90 6.23 -3.28
N ASN A 19 8.03 6.83 -2.12
CA ASN A 19 9.21 6.71 -1.27
C ASN A 19 9.10 5.46 -0.39
N LEU A 20 10.25 4.96 0.09
CA LEU A 20 10.26 3.85 1.04
C LEU A 20 9.47 4.26 2.29
N GLY A 21 8.59 3.37 2.72
CA GLY A 21 7.70 3.60 3.86
C GLY A 21 6.34 4.18 3.48
N ASP A 22 6.16 4.63 2.23
CA ASP A 22 4.85 5.11 1.79
C ASP A 22 3.86 3.96 1.69
N MET A 23 2.65 4.21 2.19
CA MET A 23 1.55 3.25 2.11
C MET A 23 0.71 3.50 0.87
N PHE A 24 0.13 2.43 0.33
CA PHE A 24 -0.68 2.51 -0.87
C PHE A 24 -1.71 1.37 -0.91
N GLN A 25 -2.71 1.53 -1.77
CA GLN A 25 -3.65 0.47 -2.10
C GLN A 25 -3.37 -0.01 -3.53
N TYR A 26 -3.31 -1.31 -3.70
CA TYR A 26 -3.10 -1.94 -5.01
C TYR A 26 -4.41 -1.93 -5.81
N GLY A 27 -4.66 -0.82 -6.52
CA GLY A 27 -5.93 -0.62 -7.23
C GLY A 27 -7.09 -0.28 -6.30
N LYS A 28 -8.29 -0.13 -6.86
CA LYS A 28 -9.47 0.30 -6.11
C LYS A 28 -9.97 -0.74 -5.10
N MET A 29 -9.78 -2.02 -5.43
CA MET A 29 -10.28 -3.14 -4.63
C MET A 29 -9.14 -4.01 -4.10
N GLY A 30 -7.89 -3.55 -4.23
CA GLY A 30 -6.72 -4.31 -3.82
C GLY A 30 -6.38 -4.16 -2.35
N ASP A 31 -5.39 -4.93 -1.91
CA ASP A 31 -4.90 -4.88 -0.55
C ASP A 31 -4.12 -3.59 -0.27
N TYR A 32 -4.09 -3.21 1.00
CA TYR A 32 -3.27 -2.09 1.47
C TYR A 32 -1.86 -2.59 1.73
N CYS A 33 -0.88 -1.84 1.21
CA CYS A 33 0.52 -2.23 1.25
C CYS A 33 1.40 -1.04 1.64
N MET A 34 2.67 -1.35 1.91
CA MET A 34 3.72 -0.35 2.17
C MET A 34 4.91 -0.64 1.26
N LYS A 35 5.49 0.40 0.68
CA LYS A 35 6.71 0.25 -0.12
C LYS A 35 7.91 0.04 0.79
N THR A 36 8.67 -1.05 0.53
CA THR A 36 9.90 -1.37 1.25
C THR A 36 11.05 -1.56 0.28
N SER A 37 12.28 -1.63 0.80
CA SER A 37 13.46 -1.90 -0.02
C SER A 37 13.45 -3.29 -0.66
N LYS A 38 12.63 -4.21 -0.18
CA LYS A 38 12.50 -5.58 -0.69
C LYS A 38 11.27 -5.82 -1.53
N GLY A 39 10.44 -4.80 -1.73
CA GLY A 39 9.19 -4.89 -2.46
C GLY A 39 8.03 -4.33 -1.64
N ARG A 40 6.81 -4.78 -1.96
CA ARG A 40 5.62 -4.33 -1.22
C ARG A 40 5.38 -5.24 0.00
N LEU A 41 5.17 -4.63 1.14
CA LEU A 41 4.69 -5.32 2.34
C LEU A 41 3.18 -5.23 2.36
N ASN A 42 2.49 -6.37 2.29
CA ASN A 42 1.04 -6.41 2.44
C ASN A 42 0.67 -6.19 3.91
N LEU A 43 0.00 -5.09 4.20
CA LEU A 43 -0.35 -4.72 5.58
C LEU A 43 -1.42 -5.62 6.19
N MET A 44 -2.17 -6.35 5.34
CA MET A 44 -3.21 -7.27 5.79
C MET A 44 -2.64 -8.64 6.18
N THR A 45 -1.62 -9.12 5.47
CA THR A 45 -1.08 -10.47 5.63
C THR A 45 0.33 -10.50 6.23
N GLY A 46 1.08 -9.38 6.12
CA GLY A 46 2.48 -9.33 6.53
C GLY A 46 3.46 -9.94 5.54
N ILE A 47 3.00 -10.33 4.36
CA ILE A 47 3.84 -10.94 3.33
C ILE A 47 4.50 -9.84 2.49
N VAL A 48 5.79 -10.02 2.16
CA VAL A 48 6.55 -9.13 1.27
C VAL A 48 6.70 -9.81 -0.08
N ASP A 49 6.27 -9.11 -1.14
CA ASP A 49 6.36 -9.58 -2.52
C ASP A 49 7.01 -8.52 -3.41
N ASP A 50 7.65 -8.96 -4.50
CA ASP A 50 8.12 -8.05 -5.53
C ASP A 50 6.94 -7.36 -6.22
N MET A 51 7.19 -6.14 -6.71
CA MET A 51 6.17 -5.38 -7.40
C MET A 51 6.75 -4.68 -8.62
N ASP A 52 5.98 -4.67 -9.71
CA ASP A 52 6.33 -3.93 -10.92
C ASP A 52 6.27 -2.43 -10.67
N ASN A 53 7.37 -1.73 -10.95
CA ASN A 53 7.48 -0.28 -10.75
C ASN A 53 6.54 0.54 -11.62
N CYS A 54 6.05 -0.02 -12.72
CA CYS A 54 5.17 0.68 -13.65
C CYS A 54 3.69 0.59 -13.26
N ILE A 55 3.34 -0.21 -12.25
CA ILE A 55 1.95 -0.38 -11.83
C ILE A 55 1.44 0.90 -11.17
N LEU A 56 0.22 1.29 -11.51
CA LEU A 56 -0.48 2.38 -10.86
C LEU A 56 -1.08 1.93 -9.54
N VAL A 57 -0.84 2.71 -8.50
CA VAL A 57 -1.33 2.45 -7.15
C VAL A 57 -1.94 3.71 -6.57
N MET A 58 -2.80 3.56 -5.57
CA MET A 58 -3.42 4.69 -4.87
C MET A 58 -2.62 4.98 -3.60
N PRO A 59 -1.87 6.10 -3.54
CA PRO A 59 -1.11 6.43 -2.33
C PRO A 59 -2.07 6.72 -1.17
N LYS A 60 -1.71 6.23 0.02
CA LYS A 60 -2.52 6.38 1.23
C LYS A 60 -1.68 6.95 2.36
N LYS A 61 -2.04 8.14 2.83
CA LYS A 61 -1.29 8.82 3.90
C LYS A 61 -1.99 8.76 5.24
N ALA A 62 -3.27 8.41 5.26
CA ALA A 62 -4.11 8.45 6.44
C ALA A 62 -4.70 7.07 6.76
N LEU A 63 -3.87 6.03 6.74
CA LEU A 63 -4.28 4.68 7.10
C LEU A 63 -4.12 4.45 8.60
N LEU A 64 -5.13 3.83 9.20
CA LEU A 64 -5.06 3.34 10.57
C LEU A 64 -5.15 1.81 10.54
N ILE A 65 -4.14 1.14 11.10
CA ILE A 65 -4.09 -0.32 11.16
C ILE A 65 -4.42 -0.76 12.58
N THR A 66 -5.42 -1.62 12.71
CA THR A 66 -5.81 -2.16 14.01
C THR A 66 -5.77 -3.68 13.96
N LYS A 67 -5.53 -4.30 15.11
CA LYS A 67 -5.67 -5.75 15.28
C LYS A 67 -7.10 -6.11 15.64
N GLU A 68 -7.58 -7.16 15.02
CA GLU A 68 -8.85 -7.76 15.37
C GLU A 68 -8.64 -9.02 16.18
#